data_1f078164dd1ce8f223501b898f462272
#
_entry.id   1f078164dd1ce8f223501b898f462272
#
_cell.length_a   1.000
_cell.length_b   1.000
_cell.length_c   1.000
_cell.angle_alpha   90.00
_cell.angle_beta   90.00
_cell.angle_gamma   90.00
#
_symmetry.space_group_name_H-M   'P 1'
#
loop_
_entity.id
_entity.type
_entity.pdbx_description
1 polymer ?
#
loop_
_entity_poly.entity_id
_entity_poly.type
_entity_poly.pdbx_seq_one_letter_code
_entity_poly.pdbx_strand_id
1 'polypeptide(L)'
;ESARQEAAKTNKPIWAVLVKLGYLSLADLYVFFAQESGVPYVKISNYKINPEVLRLLDEDFCRQNVLIPLFKIKDTIYIACGNPFDTELVTTLPKILEFTVEFLLAVPASILKALDAFYGPEEKTFALEKLIVQNEPLKGLAFWRESERLPLTIPISLRLEDSTVVLPNSTPIDGYTSDITHNGTALGLEVFLYLPKGVNISLEFRPEGTLFSSGRSIKTKGEIVYCRMEKGQQYFLGIKFTEITAEAR
;
A
#
# COMPACT_ATOMS: atom_id res chain seq x y z
N GLU A 1 23.65 -13.12 18.64
CA GLU A 1 24.24 -12.81 19.95
C GLU A 1 24.99 -11.48 19.92
N SER A 2 25.84 -11.21 18.90
CA SER A 2 26.57 -9.95 18.75
C SER A 2 25.66 -8.69 18.66
N ALA A 3 24.54 -8.77 17.94
CA ALA A 3 23.59 -7.66 17.82
C ALA A 3 22.92 -7.32 19.15
N ARG A 4 22.61 -8.29 20.00
CA ARG A 4 22.06 -8.07 21.34
C ARG A 4 23.06 -7.37 22.26
N GLN A 5 24.31 -7.78 22.20
CA GLN A 5 25.39 -7.18 23.01
C GLN A 5 25.65 -5.73 22.55
N GLU A 6 25.64 -5.47 21.26
CA GLU A 6 25.81 -4.12 20.72
C GLU A 6 24.60 -3.21 21.05
N ALA A 7 23.37 -3.74 20.98
CA ALA A 7 22.17 -3.03 21.37
C ALA A 7 22.22 -2.60 22.86
N ALA A 8 22.64 -3.50 23.73
CA ALA A 8 22.80 -3.20 25.17
C ALA A 8 23.89 -2.16 25.43
N LYS A 9 25.02 -2.20 24.69
CA LYS A 9 26.11 -1.21 24.83
C LYS A 9 25.74 0.18 24.33
N THR A 10 24.96 0.26 23.25
CA THR A 10 24.63 1.53 22.59
C THR A 10 23.31 2.13 23.01
N ASN A 11 22.56 1.42 23.87
CA ASN A 11 21.19 1.75 24.28
C ASN A 11 20.25 1.99 23.08
N LYS A 12 20.50 1.28 21.98
CA LYS A 12 19.70 1.33 20.74
C LYS A 12 18.78 0.11 20.65
N PRO A 13 17.60 0.25 20.04
CA PRO A 13 16.74 -0.89 19.80
C PRO A 13 17.44 -1.92 18.90
N ILE A 14 17.22 -3.19 19.16
CA ILE A 14 17.91 -4.29 18.47
C ILE A 14 17.74 -4.24 16.95
N TRP A 15 16.56 -3.82 16.46
CA TRP A 15 16.30 -3.67 15.04
C TRP A 15 17.22 -2.63 14.37
N ALA A 16 17.51 -1.51 15.08
CA ALA A 16 18.41 -0.48 14.55
C ALA A 16 19.85 -1.01 14.42
N VAL A 17 20.28 -1.85 15.36
CA VAL A 17 21.58 -2.53 15.31
C VAL A 17 21.61 -3.56 14.20
N LEU A 18 20.56 -4.36 14.01
CA LEU A 18 20.46 -5.33 12.91
C LEU A 18 20.56 -4.66 11.54
N VAL A 19 19.88 -3.53 11.36
CA VAL A 19 19.97 -2.72 10.12
C VAL A 19 21.39 -2.17 9.95
N LYS A 20 21.98 -1.58 10.99
CA LYS A 20 23.35 -1.03 10.96
C LYS A 20 24.38 -2.09 10.60
N LEU A 21 24.24 -3.32 11.10
CA LEU A 21 25.12 -4.43 10.83
C LEU A 21 24.83 -5.13 9.49
N GLY A 22 23.82 -4.69 8.73
CA GLY A 22 23.46 -5.26 7.44
C GLY A 22 22.76 -6.63 7.50
N TYR A 23 22.30 -7.07 8.68
CA TYR A 23 21.53 -8.32 8.84
C TYR A 23 20.08 -8.18 8.42
N LEU A 24 19.57 -6.94 8.36
CA LEU A 24 18.20 -6.63 7.98
C LEU A 24 18.19 -5.37 7.12
N SER A 25 17.47 -5.39 6.00
CA SER A 25 17.25 -4.16 5.24
C SER A 25 16.16 -3.31 5.91
N LEU A 26 16.22 -1.98 5.73
CA LEU A 26 15.14 -1.10 6.19
C LEU A 26 13.80 -1.45 5.54
N ALA A 27 13.80 -1.87 4.28
CA ALA A 27 12.58 -2.28 3.60
C ALA A 27 11.93 -3.49 4.26
N ASP A 28 12.73 -4.53 4.58
CA ASP A 28 12.21 -5.73 5.25
C ASP A 28 11.69 -5.41 6.66
N LEU A 29 12.38 -4.52 7.38
CA LEU A 29 11.92 -4.04 8.68
C LEU A 29 10.56 -3.33 8.58
N TYR A 30 10.38 -2.47 7.58
CA TYR A 30 9.13 -1.74 7.37
C TYR A 30 8.00 -2.66 6.89
N VAL A 31 8.30 -3.68 6.10
CA VAL A 31 7.34 -4.75 5.76
C VAL A 31 6.90 -5.51 7.01
N PHE A 32 7.83 -5.85 7.90
CA PHE A 32 7.50 -6.48 9.18
C PHE A 32 6.60 -5.60 10.05
N PHE A 33 6.92 -4.30 10.20
CA PHE A 33 6.06 -3.37 10.94
C PHE A 33 4.67 -3.25 10.33
N ALA A 34 4.56 -3.24 9.02
CA ALA A 34 3.27 -3.19 8.34
C ALA A 34 2.42 -4.44 8.65
N GLN A 35 3.03 -5.61 8.67
CA GLN A 35 2.35 -6.86 9.03
C GLN A 35 1.86 -6.88 10.48
N GLU A 36 2.69 -6.42 11.42
CA GLU A 36 2.36 -6.38 12.84
C GLU A 36 1.30 -5.32 13.16
N SER A 37 1.33 -4.17 12.48
CA SER A 37 0.44 -3.05 12.74
C SER A 37 -0.85 -3.05 11.94
N GLY A 38 -0.90 -3.80 10.84
CA GLY A 38 -1.98 -3.74 9.87
C GLY A 38 -1.99 -2.47 8.99
N VAL A 39 -0.99 -1.56 9.14
CA VAL A 39 -0.83 -0.40 8.26
C VAL A 39 -0.10 -0.85 6.99
N PRO A 40 -0.66 -0.64 5.78
CA PRO A 40 -0.06 -1.12 4.55
C PRO A 40 1.30 -0.47 4.28
N TYR A 41 2.30 -1.26 3.91
CA TYR A 41 3.58 -0.75 3.43
C TYR A 41 3.48 -0.39 1.95
N VAL A 42 4.11 0.72 1.54
CA VAL A 42 4.18 1.12 0.13
C VAL A 42 5.61 1.48 -0.28
N LYS A 43 5.96 1.07 -1.48
CA LYS A 43 7.19 1.52 -2.14
C LYS A 43 6.85 2.73 -3.00
N ILE A 44 7.27 3.93 -2.56
CA ILE A 44 6.89 5.21 -3.19
C ILE A 44 7.22 5.24 -4.69
N SER A 45 8.34 4.62 -5.11
CA SER A 45 8.73 4.55 -6.51
C SER A 45 7.75 3.82 -7.43
N ASN A 46 6.78 3.10 -6.87
CA ASN A 46 5.72 2.43 -7.63
C ASN A 46 4.57 3.36 -8.02
N TYR A 47 4.61 4.62 -7.57
CA TYR A 47 3.55 5.61 -7.82
C TYR A 47 4.12 6.88 -8.43
N LYS A 48 3.34 7.51 -9.30
CA LYS A 48 3.62 8.86 -9.78
C LYS A 48 2.78 9.83 -8.94
N ILE A 49 3.45 10.64 -8.13
CA ILE A 49 2.78 11.56 -7.23
C ILE A 49 2.17 12.71 -8.03
N ASN A 50 0.89 13.00 -7.78
CA ASN A 50 0.22 14.15 -8.38
C ASN A 50 0.65 15.44 -7.64
N PRO A 51 1.21 16.44 -8.34
CA PRO A 51 1.61 17.71 -7.72
C PRO A 51 0.47 18.44 -7.00
N GLU A 52 -0.78 18.30 -7.45
CA GLU A 52 -1.93 18.90 -6.78
C GLU A 52 -2.21 18.28 -5.40
N VAL A 53 -2.03 16.96 -5.29
CA VAL A 53 -2.19 16.25 -4.03
C VAL A 53 -1.02 16.57 -3.08
N LEU A 54 0.18 16.68 -3.62
CA LEU A 54 1.37 17.04 -2.84
C LEU A 54 1.24 18.42 -2.19
N ARG A 55 0.68 19.41 -2.92
CA ARG A 55 0.47 20.80 -2.43
C ARG A 55 -0.60 20.94 -1.36
N LEU A 56 -1.31 19.89 -0.99
CA LEU A 56 -2.26 19.91 0.12
C LEU A 56 -1.58 20.07 1.48
N LEU A 57 -0.28 19.79 1.56
CA LEU A 57 0.55 19.99 2.75
C LEU A 57 1.80 20.80 2.39
N ASP A 58 2.22 21.65 3.32
CA ASP A 58 3.44 22.42 3.16
C ASP A 58 4.69 21.52 3.14
N GLU A 59 5.70 21.91 2.37
CA GLU A 59 6.97 21.20 2.26
C GLU A 59 7.64 20.99 3.62
N ASP A 60 7.76 22.06 4.42
CA ASP A 60 8.37 22.01 5.75
C ASP A 60 7.65 21.04 6.66
N PHE A 61 6.33 21.04 6.64
CA PHE A 61 5.52 20.09 7.40
C PHE A 61 5.78 18.64 6.97
N CYS A 62 5.83 18.40 5.66
CA CYS A 62 6.12 17.07 5.10
C CYS A 62 7.51 16.57 5.51
N ARG A 63 8.52 17.44 5.44
CA ARG A 63 9.89 17.07 5.80
C ARG A 63 10.07 16.84 7.30
N GLN A 64 9.52 17.72 8.14
CA GLN A 64 9.61 17.60 9.61
C GLN A 64 8.97 16.32 10.13
N ASN A 65 7.85 15.92 9.55
CA ASN A 65 7.10 14.73 9.95
C ASN A 65 7.42 13.49 9.11
N VAL A 66 8.33 13.60 8.15
CA VAL A 66 8.73 12.53 7.23
C VAL A 66 7.51 11.84 6.62
N LEU A 67 6.71 12.61 5.92
CA LEU A 67 5.50 12.14 5.25
C LEU A 67 5.36 12.75 3.86
N ILE A 68 4.55 12.12 3.01
CA ILE A 68 4.26 12.60 1.66
C ILE A 68 2.86 12.17 1.24
N PRO A 69 1.98 13.08 0.83
CA PRO A 69 0.71 12.73 0.21
C PRO A 69 0.96 12.04 -1.14
N LEU A 70 0.37 10.87 -1.34
CA LEU A 70 0.56 10.08 -2.56
C LEU A 70 -0.59 10.28 -3.56
N PHE A 71 -1.82 10.11 -3.10
CA PHE A 71 -3.02 10.24 -3.93
C PHE A 71 -4.25 10.54 -3.09
N LYS A 72 -5.29 11.06 -3.75
CA LYS A 72 -6.59 11.36 -3.16
C LYS A 72 -7.66 10.58 -3.92
N ILE A 73 -8.49 9.83 -3.20
CA ILE A 73 -9.63 9.08 -3.74
C ILE A 73 -10.89 9.58 -3.05
N LYS A 74 -11.78 10.24 -3.80
CA LYS A 74 -12.99 10.86 -3.24
C LYS A 74 -12.60 11.80 -2.08
N ASP A 75 -13.09 11.54 -0.88
CA ASP A 75 -12.83 12.34 0.32
C ASP A 75 -11.70 11.78 1.21
N THR A 76 -10.91 10.86 0.69
CA THR A 76 -9.81 10.23 1.42
C THR A 76 -8.47 10.57 0.79
N ILE A 77 -7.52 11.07 1.61
CA ILE A 77 -6.13 11.29 1.22
C ILE A 77 -5.28 10.15 1.80
N TYR A 78 -4.45 9.57 0.94
CA TYR A 78 -3.50 8.54 1.30
C TYR A 78 -2.12 9.16 1.45
N ILE A 79 -1.57 9.06 2.66
CA ILE A 79 -0.30 9.69 3.05
C ILE A 79 0.71 8.61 3.42
N ALA A 80 1.81 8.54 2.69
CA ALA A 80 2.93 7.70 3.09
C ALA A 80 3.74 8.42 4.18
N CYS A 81 4.03 7.73 5.28
CA CYS A 81 4.78 8.27 6.41
C CYS A 81 5.81 7.27 6.95
N GLY A 82 6.86 7.81 7.56
CA GLY A 82 7.88 7.02 8.22
C GLY A 82 7.44 6.45 9.57
N ASN A 83 6.49 7.10 10.23
CA ASN A 83 5.92 6.67 11.51
C ASN A 83 4.41 6.89 11.57
N PRO A 84 3.59 5.87 11.24
CA PRO A 84 2.14 5.97 11.30
C PRO A 84 1.56 5.87 12.71
N PHE A 85 2.42 5.67 13.74
CA PHE A 85 2.03 5.52 15.13
C PHE A 85 2.14 6.83 15.94
N ASP A 86 2.52 7.92 15.27
CA ASP A 86 2.53 9.23 15.89
C ASP A 86 1.09 9.70 16.12
N THR A 87 0.67 9.62 17.40
CA THR A 87 -0.71 9.93 17.81
C THR A 87 -1.07 11.40 17.58
N GLU A 88 -0.11 12.31 17.67
CA GLU A 88 -0.33 13.72 17.38
C GLU A 88 -0.59 13.93 15.89
N LEU A 89 0.22 13.33 15.04
CA LEU A 89 0.08 13.37 13.60
C LEU A 89 -1.26 12.79 13.14
N VAL A 90 -1.60 11.59 13.66
CA VAL A 90 -2.85 10.89 13.32
C VAL A 90 -4.10 11.68 13.70
N THR A 91 -4.06 12.41 14.81
CA THR A 91 -5.22 13.19 15.28
C THR A 91 -5.31 14.58 14.66
N THR A 92 -4.19 15.16 14.23
CA THR A 92 -4.10 16.54 13.74
C THR A 92 -4.32 16.65 12.24
N LEU A 93 -3.74 15.75 11.45
CA LEU A 93 -3.81 15.80 9.98
C LEU A 93 -5.24 15.79 9.41
N PRO A 94 -6.17 14.93 9.86
CA PRO A 94 -7.54 14.96 9.36
C PRO A 94 -8.26 16.30 9.60
N LYS A 95 -7.91 16.99 10.71
CA LYS A 95 -8.50 18.30 11.04
C LYS A 95 -7.96 19.43 10.18
N ILE A 96 -6.65 19.39 9.86
CA ILE A 96 -6.00 20.39 9.01
C ILE A 96 -6.47 20.26 7.57
N LEU A 97 -6.59 19.02 7.08
CA LEU A 97 -6.90 18.74 5.69
C LEU A 97 -8.39 18.77 5.37
N GLU A 98 -9.26 18.65 6.39
CA GLU A 98 -10.71 18.49 6.23
C GLU A 98 -11.10 17.27 5.36
N PHE A 99 -10.22 16.27 5.33
CA PHE A 99 -10.39 15.00 4.61
C PHE A 99 -10.20 13.81 5.56
N THR A 100 -10.73 12.68 5.17
CA THR A 100 -10.32 11.40 5.77
C THR A 100 -8.87 11.13 5.39
N VAL A 101 -8.03 10.76 6.36
CA VAL A 101 -6.61 10.44 6.13
C VAL A 101 -6.38 8.96 6.38
N GLU A 102 -5.81 8.30 5.38
CA GLU A 102 -5.33 6.92 5.46
C GLU A 102 -3.81 6.92 5.41
N PHE A 103 -3.18 6.37 6.44
CA PHE A 103 -1.73 6.29 6.52
C PHE A 103 -1.21 5.02 5.86
N LEU A 104 -0.09 5.18 5.15
CA LEU A 104 0.67 4.11 4.53
C LEU A 104 2.09 4.15 5.07
N LEU A 105 2.67 3.00 5.36
CA LEU A 105 4.02 2.92 5.87
C LEU A 105 5.03 2.95 4.70
N ALA A 106 6.03 3.81 4.78
CA ALA A 106 7.11 3.86 3.79
C ALA A 106 8.46 4.14 4.43
N VAL A 107 9.53 3.65 3.81
CA VAL A 107 10.90 3.91 4.29
C VAL A 107 11.20 5.40 4.25
N PRO A 108 11.64 6.03 5.35
CA PRO A 108 11.92 7.47 5.44
C PRO A 108 12.81 8.02 4.33
N ALA A 109 13.88 7.32 4.00
CA ALA A 109 14.77 7.74 2.92
C ALA A 109 14.07 7.82 1.56
N SER A 110 13.06 6.97 1.31
CA SER A 110 12.25 7.01 0.08
C SER A 110 11.30 8.20 0.06
N ILE A 111 10.76 8.59 1.23
CA ILE A 111 9.92 9.78 1.38
C ILE A 111 10.73 11.03 1.10
N LEU A 112 11.86 11.19 1.79
CA LEU A 112 12.74 12.36 1.62
C LEU A 112 13.25 12.47 0.19
N LYS A 113 13.67 11.37 -0.43
CA LYS A 113 14.06 11.35 -1.84
C LYS A 113 12.94 11.80 -2.78
N ALA A 114 11.69 11.43 -2.48
CA ALA A 114 10.55 11.86 -3.28
C ALA A 114 10.25 13.35 -3.09
N LEU A 115 10.37 13.88 -1.87
CA LEU A 115 10.26 15.32 -1.58
C LEU A 115 11.38 16.10 -2.29
N ASP A 116 12.62 15.61 -2.25
CA ASP A 116 13.75 16.23 -2.95
C ASP A 116 13.57 16.28 -4.47
N ALA A 117 12.91 15.28 -5.03
CA ALA A 117 12.61 15.25 -6.46
C ALA A 117 11.58 16.32 -6.88
N PHE A 118 10.71 16.76 -5.95
CA PHE A 118 9.69 17.78 -6.21
C PHE A 118 10.13 19.19 -5.83
N TYR A 119 10.75 19.36 -4.67
CA TYR A 119 11.06 20.66 -4.07
C TYR A 119 12.54 21.03 -4.15
N GLY A 120 13.40 20.05 -4.45
CA GLY A 120 14.84 20.20 -4.39
C GLY A 120 15.43 19.62 -3.10
N PRO A 121 16.74 19.37 -3.08
CA PRO A 121 17.41 18.78 -1.91
C PRO A 121 17.50 19.79 -0.75
N GLU A 122 17.23 19.29 0.46
CA GLU A 122 17.44 20.02 1.71
C GLU A 122 18.73 19.56 2.39
N GLU A 123 19.54 20.50 2.92
CA GLU A 123 20.83 20.20 3.58
C GLU A 123 20.70 19.53 4.97
N LYS A 124 19.49 19.39 5.52
CA LYS A 124 19.27 18.84 6.87
C LYS A 124 19.30 17.32 6.92
N THR A 125 20.20 16.80 7.75
CA THR A 125 20.31 15.34 8.03
C THR A 125 19.26 14.91 9.04
N PHE A 126 18.37 14.01 8.65
CA PHE A 126 17.37 13.39 9.55
C PHE A 126 17.97 12.24 10.35
N ALA A 127 17.79 12.25 11.67
CA ALA A 127 18.16 11.13 12.54
C ALA A 127 17.06 10.05 12.47
N LEU A 128 17.33 8.97 11.77
CA LEU A 128 16.44 7.78 11.64
C LEU A 128 15.92 7.23 13.01
N GLU A 129 16.64 7.55 14.08
CA GLU A 129 16.39 7.03 15.43
C GLU A 129 15.14 7.64 16.09
N LYS A 130 14.62 8.77 15.59
CA LYS A 130 13.40 9.41 16.10
C LYS A 130 12.11 8.81 15.56
N LEU A 131 12.17 7.96 14.54
CA LEU A 131 11.02 7.56 13.75
C LEU A 131 10.22 6.38 14.30
N ILE A 132 10.77 5.60 15.23
CA ILE A 132 10.07 4.40 15.73
C ILE A 132 10.32 4.27 17.25
N VAL A 133 9.57 4.99 18.07
CA VAL A 133 9.77 4.99 19.53
C VAL A 133 8.60 4.39 20.32
N GLN A 134 7.43 4.16 19.76
CA GLN A 134 6.31 3.64 20.54
C GLN A 134 5.62 2.48 19.84
N ASN A 135 5.84 1.29 20.37
CA ASN A 135 5.18 0.06 19.98
C ASN A 135 3.97 -0.17 20.89
N GLU A 136 2.78 0.27 20.49
CA GLU A 136 1.58 -0.45 20.86
C GLU A 136 1.03 -1.12 19.61
N PRO A 137 0.84 -2.46 19.60
CA PRO A 137 0.28 -3.14 18.44
C PRO A 137 -1.17 -2.70 18.28
N LEU A 138 -1.46 -2.05 17.17
CA LEU A 138 -2.83 -1.82 16.74
C LEU A 138 -3.47 -3.19 16.51
N LYS A 139 -4.48 -3.52 17.30
CA LYS A 139 -5.26 -4.74 17.12
C LYS A 139 -5.89 -4.70 15.72
N GLY A 140 -5.51 -5.66 14.90
CA GLY A 140 -6.03 -5.81 13.55
C GLY A 140 -7.56 -5.87 13.55
N LEU A 141 -8.19 -5.08 12.69
CA LEU A 141 -9.62 -5.12 12.45
C LEU A 141 -9.97 -6.46 11.83
N ALA A 142 -10.75 -7.27 12.53
CA ALA A 142 -11.29 -8.50 11.99
C ALA A 142 -12.33 -8.16 10.90
N PHE A 143 -12.03 -8.53 9.66
CA PHE A 143 -12.97 -8.42 8.55
C PHE A 143 -13.95 -9.62 8.59
N TRP A 144 -15.23 -9.33 8.76
CA TRP A 144 -16.30 -10.32 8.62
C TRP A 144 -16.66 -10.47 7.14
N ARG A 145 -16.64 -11.69 6.63
CA ARG A 145 -17.04 -12.03 5.26
C ARG A 145 -18.50 -12.49 5.27
N GLU A 146 -19.32 -11.85 4.45
CA GLU A 146 -20.78 -12.12 4.41
C GLU A 146 -21.18 -13.28 3.49
N SER A 147 -20.29 -13.79 2.64
CA SER A 147 -20.62 -14.82 1.65
C SER A 147 -19.54 -15.90 1.56
N GLU A 148 -19.99 -17.11 1.30
CA GLU A 148 -19.14 -18.25 0.98
C GLU A 148 -18.35 -17.99 -0.31
N ARG A 149 -17.09 -18.38 -0.32
CA ARG A 149 -16.18 -18.15 -1.44
C ARG A 149 -15.58 -19.46 -1.94
N LEU A 150 -15.45 -19.57 -3.24
CA LEU A 150 -14.82 -20.68 -3.90
C LEU A 150 -13.38 -20.29 -4.30
N PRO A 151 -12.39 -21.15 -4.02
CA PRO A 151 -11.01 -20.90 -4.46
C PRO A 151 -10.97 -20.92 -5.99
N LEU A 152 -10.31 -19.92 -6.55
CA LEU A 152 -10.17 -19.76 -7.99
C LEU A 152 -8.82 -19.11 -8.30
N THR A 153 -7.92 -19.82 -8.97
CA THR A 153 -6.61 -19.29 -9.35
C THR A 153 -6.51 -19.18 -10.87
N ILE A 154 -6.65 -17.97 -11.39
CA ILE A 154 -6.54 -17.64 -12.82
C ILE A 154 -5.61 -16.44 -12.95
N PRO A 155 -4.66 -16.43 -13.90
CA PRO A 155 -3.88 -15.24 -14.24
C PRO A 155 -4.79 -14.10 -14.70
N ILE A 156 -4.55 -12.91 -14.18
CA ILE A 156 -5.29 -11.69 -14.55
C ILE A 156 -4.35 -10.57 -14.90
N SER A 157 -4.85 -9.66 -15.70
CA SER A 157 -4.25 -8.36 -15.96
C SER A 157 -5.23 -7.26 -15.55
N LEU A 158 -4.77 -6.36 -14.69
CA LEU A 158 -5.58 -5.28 -14.12
C LEU A 158 -5.11 -3.94 -14.67
N ARG A 159 -6.05 -3.06 -15.02
CA ARG A 159 -5.78 -1.67 -15.38
C ARG A 159 -6.61 -0.74 -14.51
N LEU A 160 -6.00 0.34 -14.06
CA LEU A 160 -6.70 1.41 -13.36
C LEU A 160 -7.49 2.21 -14.38
N GLU A 161 -8.78 2.45 -14.14
CA GLU A 161 -9.63 3.32 -14.96
C GLU A 161 -9.66 4.74 -14.40
N ASP A 162 -9.27 4.89 -13.13
CA ASP A 162 -9.24 6.17 -12.45
C ASP A 162 -7.85 6.81 -12.58
N SER A 163 -7.82 8.09 -12.97
CA SER A 163 -6.57 8.86 -13.13
C SER A 163 -5.97 9.35 -11.80
N THR A 164 -6.64 9.12 -10.68
CA THR A 164 -6.20 9.60 -9.36
C THR A 164 -5.02 8.81 -8.81
N VAL A 165 -4.89 7.54 -9.18
CA VAL A 165 -3.70 6.72 -8.90
C VAL A 165 -2.91 6.54 -10.18
N VAL A 166 -1.78 7.23 -10.28
CA VAL A 166 -0.93 7.18 -11.47
C VAL A 166 0.28 6.30 -11.20
N LEU A 167 0.49 5.31 -12.05
CA LEU A 167 1.67 4.45 -12.04
C LEU A 167 2.75 4.98 -13.00
N PRO A 168 4.05 4.77 -12.70
CA PRO A 168 5.14 5.23 -13.57
C PRO A 168 5.06 4.67 -14.99
N ASN A 169 4.60 3.44 -15.11
CA ASN A 169 4.39 2.76 -16.38
C ASN A 169 2.89 2.52 -16.58
N SER A 170 2.38 2.82 -17.77
CA SER A 170 0.99 2.55 -18.15
C SER A 170 0.73 1.06 -18.40
N THR A 171 1.60 0.19 -17.92
CA THR A 171 1.48 -1.27 -18.06
C THR A 171 0.37 -1.81 -17.17
N PRO A 172 -0.34 -2.84 -17.62
CA PRO A 172 -1.26 -3.56 -16.78
C PRO A 172 -0.52 -4.14 -15.56
N ILE A 173 -1.23 -4.24 -14.45
CA ILE A 173 -0.74 -4.92 -13.24
C ILE A 173 -1.13 -6.39 -13.39
N ASP A 174 -0.15 -7.28 -13.44
CA ASP A 174 -0.40 -8.71 -13.45
C ASP A 174 -0.60 -9.24 -12.04
N GLY A 175 -1.46 -10.24 -11.93
CA GLY A 175 -1.79 -10.89 -10.66
C GLY A 175 -2.54 -12.19 -10.89
N TYR A 176 -3.04 -12.75 -9.80
CA TYR A 176 -3.83 -13.98 -9.81
C TYR A 176 -5.12 -13.78 -9.03
N THR A 177 -6.18 -14.44 -9.47
CA THR A 177 -7.36 -14.57 -8.63
C THR A 177 -7.05 -15.50 -7.46
N SER A 178 -7.66 -15.25 -6.31
CA SER A 178 -7.57 -16.10 -5.12
C SER A 178 -8.88 -16.84 -4.87
N ASP A 179 -9.99 -16.12 -4.93
CA ASP A 179 -11.31 -16.65 -4.66
C ASP A 179 -12.41 -15.84 -5.37
N ILE A 180 -13.57 -16.44 -5.54
CA ILE A 180 -14.78 -15.78 -6.04
C ILE A 180 -15.94 -16.06 -5.10
N THR A 181 -16.85 -15.11 -4.91
CA THR A 181 -18.09 -15.34 -4.18
C THR A 181 -18.99 -16.32 -4.94
N HIS A 182 -19.74 -17.15 -4.23
CA HIS A 182 -20.63 -18.17 -4.83
C HIS A 182 -21.63 -17.57 -5.86
N ASN A 183 -22.09 -16.36 -5.62
CA ASN A 183 -23.00 -15.65 -6.53
C ASN A 183 -22.27 -14.83 -7.64
N GLY A 184 -20.94 -14.91 -7.74
CA GLY A 184 -20.15 -14.24 -8.76
C GLY A 184 -20.13 -12.70 -8.67
N THR A 185 -20.50 -12.10 -7.54
CA THR A 185 -20.57 -10.63 -7.39
C THR A 185 -19.25 -9.98 -6.95
N ALA A 186 -18.34 -10.76 -6.36
CA ALA A 186 -17.06 -10.26 -5.88
C ALA A 186 -15.93 -11.27 -6.08
N LEU A 187 -14.73 -10.77 -6.20
CA LEU A 187 -13.51 -11.51 -6.51
C LEU A 187 -12.38 -11.12 -5.57
N GLY A 188 -11.57 -12.08 -5.14
CA GLY A 188 -10.31 -11.85 -4.48
C GLY A 188 -9.15 -11.91 -5.47
N LEU A 189 -8.24 -10.95 -5.39
CA LEU A 189 -7.05 -10.87 -6.24
C LEU A 189 -5.78 -10.76 -5.40
N GLU A 190 -4.71 -11.35 -5.89
CA GLU A 190 -3.36 -11.20 -5.36
C GLU A 190 -2.49 -10.40 -6.34
N VAL A 191 -1.91 -9.30 -5.86
CA VAL A 191 -1.04 -8.41 -6.64
C VAL A 191 0.17 -7.97 -5.81
N PHE A 192 1.21 -7.45 -6.46
CA PHE A 192 2.42 -6.94 -5.80
C PHE A 192 2.46 -5.41 -5.66
N LEU A 193 1.30 -4.78 -5.69
CA LEU A 193 1.15 -3.33 -5.58
C LEU A 193 -0.03 -3.00 -4.66
N TYR A 194 0.17 -2.08 -3.71
CA TYR A 194 -0.94 -1.54 -2.94
C TYR A 194 -1.84 -0.68 -3.83
N LEU A 195 -3.13 -0.97 -3.80
CA LEU A 195 -4.14 -0.18 -4.51
C LEU A 195 -5.23 0.25 -3.53
N PRO A 196 -5.58 1.54 -3.48
CA PRO A 196 -6.52 2.05 -2.50
C PRO A 196 -7.95 1.59 -2.79
N LYS A 197 -8.75 1.55 -1.72
CA LYS A 197 -10.20 1.34 -1.81
C LYS A 197 -10.87 2.44 -2.63
N GLY A 198 -11.90 2.09 -3.39
CA GLY A 198 -12.71 3.03 -4.17
C GLY A 198 -12.19 3.31 -5.58
N VAL A 199 -11.08 2.68 -5.98
CA VAL A 199 -10.55 2.79 -7.33
C VAL A 199 -11.30 1.85 -8.28
N ASN A 200 -11.72 2.39 -9.44
CA ASN A 200 -12.30 1.62 -10.51
C ASN A 200 -11.21 0.97 -11.36
N ILE A 201 -11.44 -0.28 -11.71
CA ILE A 201 -10.48 -1.10 -12.44
C ILE A 201 -11.17 -1.86 -13.58
N SER A 202 -10.43 -2.11 -14.64
CA SER A 202 -10.76 -3.13 -15.64
C SER A 202 -9.89 -4.36 -15.44
N LEU A 203 -10.49 -5.52 -15.54
CA LEU A 203 -9.88 -6.83 -15.37
C LEU A 203 -9.93 -7.60 -16.69
N GLU A 204 -8.84 -8.23 -17.04
CA GLU A 204 -8.76 -9.18 -18.14
C GLU A 204 -8.27 -10.52 -17.60
N PHE A 205 -9.15 -11.51 -17.63
CA PHE A 205 -8.83 -12.89 -17.26
C PHE A 205 -8.18 -13.59 -18.44
N ARG A 206 -7.09 -14.31 -18.17
CA ARG A 206 -6.34 -15.09 -19.15
C ARG A 206 -6.33 -16.55 -18.74
N PRO A 207 -7.47 -17.24 -18.86
CA PRO A 207 -7.53 -18.64 -18.47
C PRO A 207 -6.61 -19.47 -19.34
N GLU A 208 -5.70 -20.22 -18.72
CA GLU A 208 -4.83 -21.19 -19.37
C GLU A 208 -5.46 -22.58 -19.27
N GLY A 209 -5.52 -23.30 -20.37
CA GLY A 209 -5.93 -24.72 -20.39
C GLY A 209 -7.21 -25.04 -21.14
N THR A 210 -7.52 -26.33 -21.23
CA THR A 210 -8.58 -26.95 -22.05
C THR A 210 -10.02 -26.65 -21.63
N LEU A 211 -10.25 -26.09 -20.46
CA LEU A 211 -11.58 -25.73 -19.96
C LEU A 211 -12.18 -24.52 -20.70
N PHE A 212 -11.32 -23.69 -21.29
CA PHE A 212 -11.72 -22.52 -22.06
C PHE A 212 -11.22 -22.68 -23.51
N SER A 213 -11.90 -23.52 -24.25
CA SER A 213 -11.51 -23.98 -25.61
C SER A 213 -11.43 -22.89 -26.68
N SER A 214 -11.63 -21.61 -26.34
CA SER A 214 -11.65 -20.51 -27.32
C SER A 214 -10.44 -19.55 -27.24
N GLY A 215 -9.54 -19.67 -26.26
CA GLY A 215 -8.42 -18.72 -26.08
C GLY A 215 -8.85 -17.27 -25.90
N ARG A 216 -10.13 -17.01 -25.62
CA ARG A 216 -10.69 -15.66 -25.47
C ARG A 216 -10.44 -15.15 -24.06
N SER A 217 -9.91 -13.94 -23.97
CA SER A 217 -9.85 -13.23 -22.70
C SER A 217 -11.24 -12.73 -22.31
N ILE A 218 -11.58 -12.85 -21.02
CA ILE A 218 -12.82 -12.31 -20.47
C ILE A 218 -12.48 -10.95 -19.85
N LYS A 219 -13.23 -9.91 -20.25
CA LYS A 219 -13.06 -8.56 -19.73
C LYS A 219 -14.23 -8.18 -18.84
N THR A 220 -13.95 -7.53 -17.73
CA THR A 220 -14.96 -7.03 -16.80
C THR A 220 -14.44 -5.80 -16.07
N LYS A 221 -15.34 -5.10 -15.36
CA LYS A 221 -14.98 -3.96 -14.53
C LYS A 221 -15.39 -4.19 -13.09
N GLY A 222 -14.66 -3.53 -12.18
CA GLY A 222 -14.95 -3.60 -10.77
C GLY A 222 -14.40 -2.42 -9.99
N GLU A 223 -14.78 -2.33 -8.73
CA GLU A 223 -14.27 -1.37 -7.77
C GLU A 223 -13.50 -2.11 -6.68
N ILE A 224 -12.35 -1.60 -6.28
CA ILE A 224 -11.58 -2.11 -5.15
C ILE A 224 -12.32 -1.75 -3.86
N VAL A 225 -12.77 -2.76 -3.11
CA VAL A 225 -13.50 -2.56 -1.85
C VAL A 225 -12.60 -2.64 -0.63
N TYR A 226 -11.47 -3.33 -0.73
CA TYR A 226 -10.40 -3.32 0.26
C TYR A 226 -9.06 -3.77 -0.34
N CYS A 227 -7.98 -3.37 0.31
CA CYS A 227 -6.63 -3.86 0.03
C CYS A 227 -5.93 -4.12 1.36
N ARG A 228 -5.36 -5.30 1.52
CA ARG A 228 -4.57 -5.66 2.70
C ARG A 228 -3.25 -6.28 2.27
N MET A 229 -2.21 -6.06 3.06
CA MET A 229 -0.94 -6.74 2.88
C MET A 229 -1.02 -8.14 3.48
N GLU A 230 -0.55 -9.14 2.76
CA GLU A 230 -0.46 -10.53 3.22
C GLU A 230 0.97 -10.82 3.69
N LYS A 231 1.76 -11.49 2.88
CA LYS A 231 3.16 -11.82 3.20
C LYS A 231 4.12 -11.08 2.29
N GLY A 232 5.20 -10.56 2.86
CA GLY A 232 6.17 -9.79 2.08
C GLY A 232 5.55 -8.49 1.54
N GLN A 233 5.65 -8.28 0.23
CA GLN A 233 5.05 -7.14 -0.49
C GLN A 233 3.86 -7.56 -1.35
N GLN A 234 3.22 -8.67 -1.01
CA GLN A 234 2.03 -9.18 -1.69
C GLN A 234 0.79 -8.60 -1.04
N TYR A 235 -0.14 -8.13 -1.87
CA TYR A 235 -1.39 -7.51 -1.44
C TYR A 235 -2.58 -8.33 -1.94
N PHE A 236 -3.54 -8.50 -1.08
CA PHE A 236 -4.82 -9.09 -1.39
C PHE A 236 -5.86 -7.99 -1.59
N LEU A 237 -6.47 -7.96 -2.77
CA LEU A 237 -7.53 -7.03 -3.13
C LEU A 237 -8.88 -7.74 -3.08
N GLY A 238 -9.88 -7.11 -2.47
CA GLY A 238 -11.27 -7.47 -2.67
C GLY A 238 -11.87 -6.58 -3.75
N ILE A 239 -12.45 -7.20 -4.78
CA ILE A 239 -13.07 -6.53 -5.91
C ILE A 239 -14.57 -6.81 -5.88
N LYS A 240 -15.36 -5.75 -6.05
CA LYS A 240 -16.80 -5.85 -6.34
C LYS A 240 -17.00 -5.57 -7.83
N PHE A 241 -17.62 -6.48 -8.56
CA PHE A 241 -17.90 -6.25 -9.97
C PHE A 241 -18.94 -5.14 -10.15
N THR A 242 -18.66 -4.23 -11.09
CA THR A 242 -19.57 -3.14 -11.49
C THR A 242 -20.19 -3.42 -12.86
N GLU A 243 -19.46 -4.09 -13.74
CA GLU A 243 -19.94 -4.54 -15.05
C GLU A 243 -19.46 -5.96 -15.29
N ILE A 244 -20.40 -6.87 -15.56
CA ILE A 244 -20.11 -8.24 -15.98
C ILE A 244 -20.61 -8.38 -17.41
N THR A 245 -19.71 -8.61 -18.36
CA THR A 245 -20.11 -8.84 -19.75
C THR A 245 -20.90 -10.14 -19.88
N ALA A 246 -21.75 -10.24 -20.90
CA ALA A 246 -22.56 -11.45 -21.11
C ALA A 246 -21.69 -12.72 -21.32
N GLU A 247 -20.44 -12.54 -21.74
CA GLU A 247 -19.45 -13.62 -21.91
C GLU A 247 -18.80 -14.06 -20.60
N ALA A 248 -18.95 -13.27 -19.52
CA ALA A 248 -18.40 -13.53 -18.19
C ALA A 248 -19.45 -14.09 -17.20
N ARG A 249 -20.69 -14.24 -17.62
CA ARG A 249 -21.78 -14.92 -16.90
C ARG A 249 -21.82 -16.38 -17.32
#